data_0b0cccba8fa1130b0becf5f38b602f4a
#
_entry.id   0b0cccba8fa1130b0becf5f38b602f4a
#
_cell.length_a   1.000
_cell.length_b   1.000
_cell.length_c   1.000
_cell.angle_alpha   90.00
_cell.angle_beta   90.00
_cell.angle_gamma   90.00
#
_symmetry.space_group_name_H-M   'P 1'
#
loop_
_entity.id
_entity.type
_entity.pdbx_description
1 polymer ?
#
loop_
_entity_poly.entity_id
_entity_poly.type
_entity_poly.pdbx_seq_one_letter_code
_entity_poly.pdbx_strand_id
1 'polypeptide(L)'
;MTAFLLLGTAASALAAGELSDPIEVAQFSSGQIGEESDFDSFDDEYDEYQTVADPLYYWNKTWFVFNDGLYHALFKPLATGYAWLIPERPRTWVSNFFINMLFPVRFINNVLTGKFDAAYMEVSKFIANTAFGLGGLGDVTADRPHNWEPERPTADGFGQTLGKAGFGHGVYLVWPFLGPSSIRESVGFVGDYFCDPLTYADLTFLEMVAVRAYKNVNALSLELEDNNYETLTEGAVDKYAAVRDAYIRYRAKKVAE
;
A
#
# COMPACT_ATOMS: atom_id res chain seq x y z
N MET A 1 16.93 9.89 -5.27
CA MET A 1 16.00 11.02 -5.39
C MET A 1 14.69 10.51 -6.00
N THR A 2 13.87 9.88 -5.18
CA THR A 2 12.79 8.96 -5.57
C THR A 2 11.51 9.31 -4.82
N ALA A 3 11.24 10.61 -4.75
CA ALA A 3 10.30 11.20 -3.79
C ALA A 3 8.80 11.10 -4.14
N PHE A 4 8.41 10.55 -5.28
CA PHE A 4 7.00 10.48 -5.71
C PHE A 4 6.34 9.09 -5.59
N LEU A 5 6.97 8.15 -4.87
CA LEU A 5 6.65 6.72 -5.01
C LEU A 5 5.76 6.13 -3.93
N LEU A 6 5.63 6.74 -2.76
CA LEU A 6 5.00 6.08 -1.61
C LEU A 6 3.61 6.60 -1.24
N LEU A 7 3.14 7.72 -1.82
CA LEU A 7 1.70 8.02 -1.76
C LEU A 7 0.89 6.93 -2.50
N GLY A 8 1.45 6.40 -3.61
CA GLY A 8 0.86 5.26 -4.30
C GLY A 8 0.98 3.93 -3.55
N THR A 9 2.06 3.66 -2.82
CA THR A 9 2.21 2.37 -2.12
C THR A 9 1.46 2.32 -0.79
N ALA A 10 1.31 3.43 -0.07
CA ALA A 10 0.46 3.47 1.12
C ALA A 10 -1.02 3.46 0.74
N ALA A 11 -1.41 4.14 -0.33
CA ALA A 11 -2.77 4.08 -0.87
C ALA A 11 -3.04 2.73 -1.54
N SER A 12 -2.13 2.19 -2.36
CA SER A 12 -2.28 0.85 -2.96
C SER A 12 -2.30 -0.26 -1.92
N ALA A 13 -1.60 -0.10 -0.81
CA ALA A 13 -1.64 -1.05 0.29
C ALA A 13 -2.98 -1.04 1.04
N LEU A 14 -3.62 0.13 1.13
CA LEU A 14 -4.98 0.28 1.66
C LEU A 14 -6.04 -0.19 0.65
N ALA A 15 -5.76 -0.05 -0.65
CA ALA A 15 -6.69 -0.39 -1.73
C ALA A 15 -6.64 -1.85 -2.18
N ALA A 16 -5.62 -2.62 -1.82
CA ALA A 16 -5.54 -4.04 -2.20
C ALA A 16 -6.61 -4.94 -1.54
N GLY A 17 -7.67 -4.36 -0.96
CA GLY A 17 -8.84 -5.11 -0.49
C GLY A 17 -8.57 -6.09 0.65
N GLU A 18 -7.33 -6.18 1.15
CA GLU A 18 -6.96 -7.10 2.22
C GLU A 18 -7.34 -6.59 3.62
N LEU A 19 -7.93 -5.39 3.71
CA LEU A 19 -8.69 -4.91 4.87
C LEU A 19 -10.20 -5.18 4.72
N SER A 20 -10.57 -6.19 3.94
CA SER A 20 -11.98 -6.61 3.76
C SER A 20 -12.58 -7.41 4.91
N ASP A 21 -11.89 -7.55 6.04
CA ASP A 21 -12.62 -7.83 7.26
C ASP A 21 -13.31 -6.54 7.66
N PRO A 22 -14.66 -6.50 7.68
CA PRO A 22 -15.36 -5.33 8.17
C PRO A 22 -14.84 -5.08 9.59
N ILE A 23 -14.27 -3.90 9.83
CA ILE A 23 -14.34 -3.34 11.18
C ILE A 23 -15.83 -3.37 11.45
N GLU A 24 -16.27 -4.26 12.31
CA GLU A 24 -17.63 -4.25 12.83
C GLU A 24 -17.82 -2.86 13.42
N VAL A 25 -18.35 -1.97 12.58
CA VAL A 25 -18.95 -0.74 13.06
C VAL A 25 -20.13 -1.25 13.87
N ALA A 26 -19.92 -1.39 15.17
CA ALA A 26 -20.99 -1.69 16.10
C ALA A 26 -22.09 -0.69 15.79
N GLN A 27 -23.14 -1.16 15.12
CA GLN A 27 -24.37 -0.43 14.96
C GLN A 27 -24.87 -0.20 16.37
N PHE A 28 -24.67 1.01 16.87
CA PHE A 28 -25.36 1.50 18.04
C PHE A 28 -26.86 1.56 17.67
N SER A 29 -27.51 0.42 17.76
CA SER A 29 -28.97 0.34 17.83
C SER A 29 -29.35 0.91 19.17
N SER A 30 -29.98 2.09 19.15
CA SER A 30 -30.65 2.69 20.30
C SER A 30 -31.74 1.77 20.80
N GLY A 31 -31.51 1.05 21.89
CA GLY A 31 -32.52 0.26 22.56
C GLY A 31 -31.96 -0.85 23.42
N GLN A 32 -31.58 -0.55 24.61
CA GLN A 32 -31.85 -1.19 25.90
C GLN A 32 -30.73 -0.85 26.89
N ILE A 33 -31.09 0.04 27.80
CA ILE A 33 -30.38 0.25 29.06
C ILE A 33 -30.69 -0.97 29.93
N GLY A 34 -29.73 -1.85 30.12
CA GLY A 34 -29.79 -3.01 30.99
C GLY A 34 -28.45 -3.21 31.67
N GLU A 35 -28.49 -2.92 32.98
CA GLU A 35 -27.62 -3.38 34.07
C GLU A 35 -26.08 -3.20 34.03
N GLU A 36 -25.61 -2.64 35.12
CA GLU A 36 -24.29 -2.19 35.57
C GLU A 36 -23.14 -3.24 35.56
N SER A 37 -23.17 -4.30 34.76
CA SER A 37 -22.11 -5.34 34.80
C SER A 37 -21.25 -5.41 33.54
N ASP A 38 -21.56 -4.65 32.48
CA ASP A 38 -20.81 -4.70 31.21
C ASP A 38 -19.82 -3.55 31.01
N PHE A 39 -19.71 -2.62 31.96
CA PHE A 39 -18.81 -1.46 31.79
C PHE A 39 -17.32 -1.83 32.00
N ASP A 40 -17.06 -2.84 32.83
CA ASP A 40 -15.67 -3.30 33.09
C ASP A 40 -15.04 -4.07 31.91
N SER A 41 -15.87 -4.60 31.00
CA SER A 41 -15.37 -5.34 29.82
C SER A 41 -14.92 -4.41 28.69
N PHE A 42 -15.35 -3.15 28.68
CA PHE A 42 -14.91 -2.17 27.67
C PHE A 42 -13.53 -1.57 27.99
N ASP A 43 -13.11 -1.52 29.25
CA ASP A 43 -11.80 -1.02 29.64
C ASP A 43 -10.66 -1.96 29.20
N ASP A 44 -10.90 -3.28 29.18
CA ASP A 44 -9.90 -4.28 28.76
C ASP A 44 -9.64 -4.25 27.23
N GLU A 45 -10.58 -3.81 26.42
CA GLU A 45 -10.43 -3.72 24.97
C GLU A 45 -9.77 -2.39 24.55
N TYR A 46 -9.84 -1.34 25.38
CA TYR A 46 -9.15 -0.07 25.13
C TYR A 46 -7.66 -0.09 25.52
N ASP A 47 -7.23 -0.98 26.40
CA ASP A 47 -5.85 -1.07 26.87
C ASP A 47 -4.89 -1.72 25.85
N GLU A 48 -5.40 -2.37 24.78
CA GLU A 48 -4.58 -2.94 23.71
C GLU A 48 -4.26 -1.96 22.57
N TYR A 49 -4.69 -0.70 22.66
CA TYR A 49 -4.14 0.35 21.81
C TYR A 49 -2.72 0.68 22.30
N GLN A 50 -1.77 -0.16 21.91
CA GLN A 50 -0.36 0.19 22.07
C GLN A 50 -0.15 1.57 21.46
N THR A 51 0.00 2.57 22.31
CA THR A 51 0.33 3.92 21.88
C THR A 51 1.65 3.84 21.15
N VAL A 52 1.58 3.90 19.83
CA VAL A 52 2.78 3.83 18.99
C VAL A 52 3.67 4.99 19.37
N ALA A 53 4.85 4.69 19.90
CA ALA A 53 5.81 5.73 20.22
C ALA A 53 6.19 6.50 18.95
N ASP A 54 5.93 7.79 18.95
CA ASP A 54 6.20 8.68 17.82
C ASP A 54 7.14 9.80 18.24
N PRO A 55 8.45 9.51 18.39
CA PRO A 55 9.44 10.49 18.83
C PRO A 55 9.63 11.63 17.81
N LEU A 56 9.19 11.45 16.56
CA LEU A 56 9.28 12.43 15.49
C LEU A 56 7.92 13.11 15.20
N TYR A 57 7.01 13.13 16.17
CA TYR A 57 5.64 13.62 16.02
C TYR A 57 5.53 14.93 15.24
N TYR A 58 6.31 15.97 15.61
CA TYR A 58 6.22 17.28 14.93
C TYR A 58 6.68 17.24 13.49
N TRP A 59 7.72 16.47 13.19
CA TRP A 59 8.17 16.20 11.83
C TRP A 59 7.09 15.46 11.05
N ASN A 60 6.64 14.35 11.60
CA ASN A 60 5.67 13.47 10.97
C ASN A 60 4.33 14.19 10.71
N LYS A 61 3.81 14.91 11.69
CA LYS A 61 2.56 15.66 11.55
C LYS A 61 2.68 16.79 10.52
N THR A 62 3.81 17.49 10.48
CA THR A 62 4.05 18.54 9.47
C THR A 62 4.00 17.98 8.05
N TRP A 63 4.74 16.90 7.81
CA TRP A 63 4.75 16.26 6.49
C TRP A 63 3.46 15.53 6.15
N PHE A 64 2.76 15.01 7.15
CA PHE A 64 1.41 14.48 6.95
C PHE A 64 0.45 15.55 6.44
N VAL A 65 0.37 16.71 7.11
CA VAL A 65 -0.49 17.81 6.69
C VAL A 65 -0.13 18.31 5.29
N PHE A 66 1.17 18.42 4.98
CA PHE A 66 1.64 18.76 3.64
C PHE A 66 1.18 17.74 2.59
N ASN A 67 1.37 16.44 2.86
CA ASN A 67 1.00 15.35 1.95
C ASN A 67 -0.52 15.27 1.76
N ASP A 68 -1.30 15.41 2.83
CA ASP A 68 -2.78 15.45 2.78
C ASP A 68 -3.28 16.64 1.95
N GLY A 69 -2.69 17.82 2.17
CA GLY A 69 -2.98 19.01 1.35
C GLY A 69 -2.64 18.79 -0.12
N LEU A 70 -1.50 18.19 -0.41
CA LEU A 70 -1.06 17.88 -1.77
C LEU A 70 -1.96 16.83 -2.44
N TYR A 71 -2.41 15.83 -1.69
CA TYR A 71 -3.39 14.85 -2.16
C TYR A 71 -4.67 15.53 -2.62
N HIS A 72 -5.28 16.36 -1.77
CA HIS A 72 -6.56 17.02 -2.08
C HIS A 72 -6.44 18.12 -3.14
N ALA A 73 -5.34 18.88 -3.15
CA ALA A 73 -5.17 20.01 -4.06
C ALA A 73 -4.63 19.62 -5.45
N LEU A 74 -3.89 18.51 -5.54
CA LEU A 74 -3.21 18.13 -6.79
C LEU A 74 -3.53 16.70 -7.23
N PHE A 75 -3.25 15.67 -6.41
CA PHE A 75 -3.32 14.29 -6.86
C PHE A 75 -4.75 13.82 -7.13
N LYS A 76 -5.68 14.09 -6.22
CA LYS A 76 -7.09 13.72 -6.39
C LYS A 76 -7.73 14.40 -7.61
N PRO A 77 -7.60 15.73 -7.82
CA PRO A 77 -8.12 16.38 -9.02
C PRO A 77 -7.50 15.83 -10.32
N LEU A 78 -6.17 15.58 -10.33
CA LEU A 78 -5.50 15.00 -11.49
C LEU A 78 -6.00 13.58 -11.80
N ALA A 79 -6.12 12.74 -10.77
CA ALA A 79 -6.62 11.37 -10.92
C ALA A 79 -8.09 11.33 -11.36
N THR A 80 -8.92 12.23 -10.81
CA THR A 80 -10.33 12.38 -11.21
C THR A 80 -10.45 12.86 -12.66
N GLY A 81 -9.68 13.87 -13.05
CA GLY A 81 -9.66 14.35 -14.44
C GLY A 81 -9.17 13.29 -15.41
N TYR A 82 -8.15 12.53 -15.02
CA TYR A 82 -7.64 11.40 -15.80
C TYR A 82 -8.69 10.27 -15.92
N ALA A 83 -9.39 9.92 -14.82
CA ALA A 83 -10.46 8.94 -14.81
C ALA A 83 -11.66 9.35 -15.69
N TRP A 84 -11.97 10.66 -15.71
CA TRP A 84 -13.02 11.18 -16.59
C TRP A 84 -12.62 11.11 -18.07
N LEU A 85 -11.34 11.31 -18.39
CA LEU A 85 -10.86 11.34 -19.78
C LEU A 85 -10.59 9.95 -20.34
N ILE A 86 -10.07 9.04 -19.52
CA ILE A 86 -9.63 7.69 -19.93
C ILE A 86 -10.53 6.64 -19.27
N PRO A 87 -11.21 5.79 -20.06
CA PRO A 87 -12.02 4.69 -19.55
C PRO A 87 -11.22 3.74 -18.63
N GLU A 88 -11.90 3.02 -17.74
CA GLU A 88 -11.28 2.12 -16.76
C GLU A 88 -10.36 1.07 -17.39
N ARG A 89 -10.82 0.39 -18.48
CA ARG A 89 -10.04 -0.68 -19.13
C ARG A 89 -8.61 -0.27 -19.54
N PRO A 90 -8.39 0.84 -20.29
CA PRO A 90 -7.03 1.32 -20.58
C PRO A 90 -6.23 1.65 -19.31
N ARG A 91 -6.86 2.21 -18.26
CA ARG A 91 -6.22 2.49 -16.99
C ARG A 91 -5.75 1.20 -16.30
N THR A 92 -6.57 0.17 -16.32
CA THR A 92 -6.22 -1.18 -15.83
C THR A 92 -5.07 -1.78 -16.62
N TRP A 93 -5.03 -1.64 -17.95
CA TRP A 93 -3.91 -2.12 -18.76
C TRP A 93 -2.59 -1.44 -18.39
N VAL A 94 -2.62 -0.15 -18.15
CA VAL A 94 -1.44 0.60 -17.68
C VAL A 94 -1.00 0.11 -16.30
N SER A 95 -1.93 -0.13 -15.38
CA SER A 95 -1.63 -0.69 -14.06
C SER A 95 -0.99 -2.07 -14.19
N ASN A 96 -1.57 -2.97 -14.96
CA ASN A 96 -1.06 -4.32 -15.21
C ASN A 96 0.37 -4.30 -15.79
N PHE A 97 0.63 -3.39 -16.74
CA PHE A 97 1.97 -3.21 -17.30
C PHE A 97 2.99 -2.87 -16.22
N PHE A 98 2.71 -1.90 -15.35
CA PHE A 98 3.62 -1.54 -14.25
C PHE A 98 3.76 -2.65 -13.22
N ILE A 99 2.68 -3.36 -12.90
CA ILE A 99 2.73 -4.54 -12.01
C ILE A 99 3.62 -5.62 -12.63
N ASN A 100 3.43 -5.93 -13.91
CA ASN A 100 4.23 -6.93 -14.60
C ASN A 100 5.71 -6.52 -14.68
N MET A 101 5.99 -5.25 -14.94
CA MET A 101 7.35 -4.72 -15.01
C MET A 101 8.07 -4.80 -13.64
N LEU A 102 7.36 -4.60 -12.53
CA LEU A 102 7.92 -4.68 -11.18
C LEU A 102 8.06 -6.12 -10.64
N PHE A 103 7.82 -7.12 -11.49
CA PHE A 103 8.05 -8.54 -11.16
C PHE A 103 9.37 -8.82 -10.45
N PRO A 104 10.56 -8.27 -10.87
CA PRO A 104 11.82 -8.62 -10.22
C PRO A 104 11.87 -8.25 -8.74
N VAL A 105 11.23 -7.13 -8.34
CA VAL A 105 11.14 -6.72 -6.92
C VAL A 105 10.43 -7.80 -6.11
N ARG A 106 9.24 -8.23 -6.55
CA ARG A 106 8.45 -9.23 -5.84
C ARG A 106 9.11 -10.60 -5.86
N PHE A 107 9.66 -11.00 -7.01
CA PHE A 107 10.37 -12.27 -7.14
C PHE A 107 11.55 -12.38 -6.16
N ILE A 108 12.43 -11.37 -6.13
CA ILE A 108 13.61 -11.37 -5.27
C ILE A 108 13.19 -11.38 -3.79
N ASN A 109 12.20 -10.58 -3.40
CA ASN A 109 11.72 -10.54 -2.03
C ASN A 109 11.03 -11.84 -1.61
N ASN A 110 10.29 -12.52 -2.48
CA ASN A 110 9.75 -13.85 -2.22
C ASN A 110 10.85 -14.90 -2.00
N VAL A 111 11.89 -14.87 -2.82
CA VAL A 111 13.05 -15.77 -2.65
C VAL A 111 13.76 -15.50 -1.32
N LEU A 112 14.02 -14.24 -0.99
CA LEU A 112 14.70 -13.84 0.26
C LEU A 112 13.89 -14.17 1.52
N THR A 113 12.56 -14.16 1.43
CA THR A 113 11.67 -14.55 2.54
C THR A 113 11.35 -16.05 2.59
N GLY A 114 11.94 -16.85 1.68
CA GLY A 114 11.73 -18.31 1.61
C GLY A 114 10.33 -18.70 1.12
N LYS A 115 9.60 -17.80 0.47
CA LYS A 115 8.29 -18.04 -0.17
C LYS A 115 8.50 -18.52 -1.61
N PHE A 116 9.06 -19.73 -1.78
CA PHE A 116 9.43 -20.24 -3.12
C PHE A 116 8.22 -20.53 -3.99
N ASP A 117 7.06 -20.89 -3.41
CA ASP A 117 5.77 -21.05 -4.07
C ASP A 117 5.31 -19.72 -4.69
N ALA A 118 5.35 -18.64 -3.91
CA ALA A 118 5.03 -17.29 -4.38
C ALA A 118 6.03 -16.79 -5.44
N ALA A 119 7.33 -17.06 -5.26
CA ALA A 119 8.35 -16.73 -6.24
C ALA A 119 8.11 -17.46 -7.58
N TYR A 120 7.78 -18.75 -7.55
CA TYR A 120 7.43 -19.51 -8.75
C TYR A 120 6.18 -18.94 -9.44
N MET A 121 5.15 -18.59 -8.68
CA MET A 121 3.93 -17.98 -9.21
C MET A 121 4.21 -16.61 -9.86
N GLU A 122 5.05 -15.77 -9.26
CA GLU A 122 5.45 -14.49 -9.85
C GLU A 122 6.14 -14.67 -11.21
N VAL A 123 7.05 -15.64 -11.35
CA VAL A 123 7.69 -15.98 -12.64
C VAL A 123 6.63 -16.42 -13.65
N SER A 124 5.73 -17.32 -13.23
CA SER A 124 4.69 -17.87 -14.09
C SER A 124 3.73 -16.77 -14.57
N LYS A 125 3.30 -15.88 -13.68
CA LYS A 125 2.47 -14.71 -14.02
C LYS A 125 3.20 -13.77 -14.97
N PHE A 126 4.46 -13.46 -14.69
CA PHE A 126 5.27 -12.60 -15.55
C PHE A 126 5.39 -13.16 -16.97
N ILE A 127 5.72 -14.44 -17.12
CA ILE A 127 5.84 -15.09 -18.44
C ILE A 127 4.50 -15.09 -19.15
N ALA A 128 3.42 -15.51 -18.47
CA ALA A 128 2.09 -15.57 -19.06
C ALA A 128 1.60 -14.19 -19.52
N ASN A 129 1.70 -13.17 -18.65
CA ASN A 129 1.26 -11.82 -18.97
C ASN A 129 2.14 -11.15 -20.03
N THR A 130 3.43 -11.45 -20.08
CA THR A 130 4.31 -10.92 -21.13
C THR A 130 4.03 -11.58 -22.48
N ALA A 131 3.91 -12.92 -22.51
CA ALA A 131 3.74 -13.67 -23.77
C ALA A 131 2.34 -13.57 -24.36
N PHE A 132 1.30 -13.63 -23.51
CA PHE A 132 -0.10 -13.68 -23.94
C PHE A 132 -0.90 -12.43 -23.59
N GLY A 133 -0.41 -11.59 -22.67
CA GLY A 133 -1.02 -10.35 -22.21
C GLY A 133 -0.46 -9.09 -22.89
N LEU A 134 0.08 -9.19 -24.12
CA LEU A 134 0.64 -8.06 -24.87
C LEU A 134 1.73 -7.28 -24.09
N GLY A 135 2.73 -8.00 -23.58
CA GLY A 135 3.81 -7.38 -22.80
C GLY A 135 3.39 -6.98 -21.38
N GLY A 136 2.33 -7.57 -20.84
CA GLY A 136 1.83 -7.30 -19.50
C GLY A 136 0.73 -6.25 -19.42
N LEU A 137 0.20 -5.77 -20.55
CA LEU A 137 -0.99 -4.90 -20.56
C LEU A 137 -2.25 -5.67 -20.13
N GLY A 138 -2.39 -6.92 -20.56
CA GLY A 138 -3.46 -7.81 -20.11
C GLY A 138 -2.98 -8.72 -18.98
N ASP A 139 -3.78 -8.87 -17.93
CA ASP A 139 -3.57 -9.93 -16.95
C ASP A 139 -4.34 -11.18 -17.36
N VAL A 140 -3.66 -12.09 -18.06
CA VAL A 140 -4.24 -13.37 -18.50
C VAL A 140 -4.34 -14.39 -17.37
N THR A 141 -3.88 -14.03 -16.18
CA THR A 141 -3.90 -14.90 -14.99
C THR A 141 -5.01 -14.53 -14.01
N ALA A 142 -5.71 -13.40 -14.22
CA ALA A 142 -6.75 -12.90 -13.33
C ALA A 142 -7.92 -13.88 -13.14
N ASP A 143 -8.33 -14.58 -14.20
CA ASP A 143 -9.47 -15.51 -14.18
C ASP A 143 -9.06 -16.97 -13.89
N ARG A 144 -7.86 -17.17 -13.32
CA ARG A 144 -7.38 -18.53 -13.04
C ARG A 144 -8.02 -19.11 -11.79
N PRO A 145 -8.14 -20.47 -11.72
CA PRO A 145 -8.64 -21.14 -10.52
C PRO A 145 -7.82 -20.80 -9.28
N HIS A 146 -8.46 -20.81 -8.10
CA HIS A 146 -7.86 -20.47 -6.80
C HIS A 146 -6.56 -21.26 -6.48
N ASN A 147 -6.33 -22.43 -7.06
CA ASN A 147 -5.10 -23.17 -6.94
C ASN A 147 -3.88 -22.53 -7.63
N TRP A 148 -4.07 -21.42 -8.31
CA TRP A 148 -3.03 -20.58 -8.90
C TRP A 148 -2.58 -19.44 -7.99
N GLU A 149 -3.16 -19.32 -6.82
CA GLU A 149 -2.69 -18.39 -5.78
C GLU A 149 -1.63 -19.09 -4.93
N PRO A 150 -0.55 -18.38 -4.52
CA PRO A 150 0.43 -18.94 -3.63
C PRO A 150 -0.22 -19.19 -2.26
N GLU A 151 0.20 -20.28 -1.57
CA GLU A 151 -0.28 -20.58 -0.22
C GLU A 151 0.01 -19.46 0.78
N ARG A 152 1.04 -18.68 0.51
CA ARG A 152 1.43 -17.51 1.29
C ARG A 152 1.39 -16.26 0.43
N PRO A 153 0.86 -15.14 0.94
CA PRO A 153 0.82 -13.88 0.20
C PRO A 153 2.19 -13.47 -0.32
N THR A 154 2.21 -12.91 -1.52
CA THR A 154 3.43 -12.41 -2.17
C THR A 154 4.08 -11.31 -1.33
N ALA A 155 5.40 -11.33 -1.22
CA ALA A 155 6.14 -10.27 -0.54
C ALA A 155 6.08 -8.95 -1.34
N ASP A 156 5.65 -7.87 -0.68
CA ASP A 156 5.44 -6.57 -1.32
C ASP A 156 6.75 -5.83 -1.61
N GLY A 157 7.79 -6.05 -0.77
CA GLY A 157 9.06 -5.37 -0.94
C GLY A 157 10.09 -5.73 0.14
N PHE A 158 11.26 -5.14 0.03
CA PHE A 158 12.41 -5.45 0.88
C PHE A 158 12.21 -5.06 2.36
N GLY A 159 11.34 -4.09 2.66
CA GLY A 159 10.96 -3.76 4.03
C GLY A 159 10.27 -4.93 4.75
N GLN A 160 9.40 -5.69 4.06
CA GLN A 160 8.81 -6.92 4.57
C GLN A 160 9.86 -8.02 4.74
N THR A 161 10.78 -8.16 3.79
CA THR A 161 11.91 -9.09 3.88
C THR A 161 12.76 -8.84 5.12
N LEU A 162 13.09 -7.59 5.42
CA LEU A 162 13.79 -7.19 6.65
C LEU A 162 12.96 -7.51 7.89
N GLY A 163 11.65 -7.29 7.85
CA GLY A 163 10.75 -7.64 8.96
C GLY A 163 10.77 -9.13 9.26
N LYS A 164 10.69 -9.98 8.25
CA LYS A 164 10.81 -11.44 8.39
C LYS A 164 12.20 -11.89 8.87
N ALA A 165 13.24 -11.16 8.54
CA ALA A 165 14.58 -11.39 9.09
C ALA A 165 14.74 -10.94 10.55
N GLY A 166 13.66 -10.45 11.21
CA GLY A 166 13.65 -10.07 12.61
C GLY A 166 13.95 -8.60 12.88
N PHE A 167 14.10 -7.76 11.85
CA PHE A 167 14.26 -6.32 12.05
C PHE A 167 12.91 -5.70 12.42
N GLY A 168 12.86 -5.10 13.61
CA GLY A 168 11.69 -4.37 14.10
C GLY A 168 11.28 -3.23 13.17
N HIS A 169 10.06 -2.72 13.35
CA HIS A 169 9.54 -1.59 12.58
C HIS A 169 10.43 -0.34 12.68
N GLY A 170 11.04 -0.13 13.86
CA GLY A 170 11.80 1.07 14.16
C GLY A 170 10.89 2.28 14.39
N VAL A 171 11.44 3.48 14.23
CA VAL A 171 10.69 4.73 14.41
C VAL A 171 9.76 4.94 13.21
N TYR A 172 8.52 5.33 13.50
CA TYR A 172 7.58 5.79 12.47
C TYR A 172 8.06 7.11 11.85
N LEU A 173 7.95 7.23 10.55
CA LEU A 173 8.46 8.38 9.81
C LEU A 173 7.50 8.72 8.67
N VAL A 174 7.18 10.00 8.51
CA VAL A 174 6.44 10.49 7.35
C VAL A 174 7.40 11.22 6.42
N TRP A 175 7.55 10.70 5.20
CA TRP A 175 8.35 11.37 4.18
C TRP A 175 7.53 12.39 3.39
N PRO A 176 8.11 13.55 3.05
CA PRO A 176 7.48 14.46 2.11
C PRO A 176 7.26 13.75 0.76
N PHE A 177 6.09 13.93 0.18
CA PHE A 177 5.62 13.33 -1.08
C PHE A 177 5.46 11.79 -1.04
N LEU A 178 6.09 11.08 -0.11
CA LEU A 178 6.09 9.62 -0.05
C LEU A 178 5.05 9.08 0.95
N GLY A 179 4.69 9.86 1.95
CA GLY A 179 3.73 9.50 2.96
C GLY A 179 4.28 8.65 4.11
N PRO A 180 3.41 7.86 4.77
CA PRO A 180 3.75 7.03 5.92
C PRO A 180 4.85 6.01 5.61
N SER A 181 5.79 5.85 6.54
CA SER A 181 6.91 4.93 6.44
C SER A 181 7.44 4.56 7.84
N SER A 182 8.53 3.82 7.88
CA SER A 182 9.33 3.57 9.07
C SER A 182 10.80 3.49 8.69
N ILE A 183 11.70 3.44 9.67
CA ILE A 183 13.13 3.24 9.38
C ILE A 183 13.34 1.96 8.58
N ARG A 184 12.71 0.84 8.97
CA ARG A 184 12.82 -0.43 8.27
C ARG A 184 12.33 -0.31 6.81
N GLU A 185 11.16 0.28 6.60
CA GLU A 185 10.60 0.44 5.27
C GLU A 185 11.43 1.41 4.41
N SER A 186 12.01 2.44 5.01
CA SER A 186 12.91 3.38 4.32
C SER A 186 14.19 2.69 3.82
N VAL A 187 14.75 1.78 4.63
CA VAL A 187 15.88 0.94 4.21
C VAL A 187 15.42 -0.06 3.14
N GLY A 188 14.23 -0.67 3.33
CA GLY A 188 13.60 -1.57 2.37
C GLY A 188 13.44 -0.93 0.99
N PHE A 189 12.99 0.31 0.98
CA PHE A 189 12.85 1.09 -0.23
C PHE A 189 14.16 1.25 -1.04
N VAL A 190 15.30 1.38 -0.36
CA VAL A 190 16.59 1.39 -1.04
C VAL A 190 16.88 0.04 -1.70
N GLY A 191 16.55 -1.08 -1.03
CA GLY A 191 16.67 -2.42 -1.61
C GLY A 191 15.79 -2.60 -2.86
N ASP A 192 14.52 -2.19 -2.77
CA ASP A 192 13.58 -2.27 -3.89
C ASP A 192 14.01 -1.39 -5.07
N TYR A 193 14.62 -0.24 -4.81
CA TYR A 193 15.16 0.64 -5.84
C TYR A 193 16.19 -0.07 -6.73
N PHE A 194 17.05 -0.90 -6.15
CA PHE A 194 18.04 -1.68 -6.91
C PHE A 194 17.41 -2.86 -7.67
N CYS A 195 16.22 -3.29 -7.29
CA CYS A 195 15.48 -4.36 -7.98
C CYS A 195 14.48 -3.82 -9.02
N ASP A 196 14.21 -2.51 -9.02
CA ASP A 196 13.26 -1.86 -9.93
C ASP A 196 13.88 -1.67 -11.33
N PRO A 197 13.34 -2.32 -12.38
CA PRO A 197 13.84 -2.16 -13.75
C PRO A 197 13.87 -0.72 -14.26
N LEU A 198 12.96 0.14 -13.78
CA LEU A 198 12.96 1.57 -14.14
C LEU A 198 14.23 2.30 -13.72
N THR A 199 14.92 1.80 -12.69
CA THR A 199 16.19 2.38 -12.23
C THR A 199 17.30 2.29 -13.27
N TYR A 200 17.23 1.26 -14.13
CA TYR A 200 18.22 0.96 -15.16
C TYR A 200 17.79 1.42 -16.55
N ALA A 201 16.60 2.00 -16.68
CA ALA A 201 16.17 2.58 -17.94
C ALA A 201 17.00 3.81 -18.26
N ASP A 202 17.35 3.98 -19.55
CA ASP A 202 18.07 5.16 -20.03
C ASP A 202 17.12 6.38 -20.11
N LEU A 203 16.71 6.83 -18.92
CA LEU A 203 15.79 7.95 -18.73
C LEU A 203 16.53 9.08 -18.00
N THR A 204 16.27 10.29 -18.43
CA THR A 204 16.67 11.46 -17.67
C THR A 204 15.93 11.49 -16.33
N PHE A 205 16.44 12.21 -15.35
CA PHE A 205 15.79 12.36 -14.06
C PHE A 205 14.33 12.82 -14.18
N LEU A 206 14.06 13.79 -15.05
CA LEU A 206 12.71 14.32 -15.23
C LEU A 206 11.76 13.29 -15.85
N GLU A 207 12.22 12.52 -16.82
CA GLU A 207 11.45 11.42 -17.42
C GLU A 207 11.14 10.33 -16.41
N MET A 208 12.11 9.93 -15.59
CA MET A 208 11.87 8.96 -14.52
C MET A 208 10.82 9.45 -13.53
N VAL A 209 10.90 10.72 -13.11
CA VAL A 209 9.88 11.33 -12.23
C VAL A 209 8.52 11.34 -12.91
N ALA A 210 8.45 11.69 -14.19
CA ALA A 210 7.19 11.72 -14.94
C ALA A 210 6.56 10.33 -15.07
N VAL A 211 7.35 9.29 -15.39
CA VAL A 211 6.86 7.90 -15.49
C VAL A 211 6.31 7.41 -14.14
N ARG A 212 7.02 7.68 -13.06
CA ARG A 212 6.59 7.29 -11.72
C ARG A 212 5.36 8.08 -11.25
N ALA A 213 5.30 9.38 -11.54
CA ALA A 213 4.12 10.20 -11.26
C ALA A 213 2.90 9.70 -12.06
N TYR A 214 3.08 9.38 -13.35
CA TYR A 214 2.02 8.82 -14.17
C TYR A 214 1.51 7.48 -13.64
N LYS A 215 2.41 6.55 -13.25
CA LYS A 215 2.04 5.30 -12.59
C LYS A 215 1.16 5.55 -11.37
N ASN A 216 1.55 6.51 -10.50
CA ASN A 216 0.83 6.80 -9.27
C ASN A 216 -0.54 7.46 -9.53
N VAL A 217 -0.61 8.40 -10.49
CA VAL A 217 -1.89 9.01 -10.89
C VAL A 217 -2.82 7.97 -11.50
N ASN A 218 -2.30 7.04 -12.31
CA ASN A 218 -3.08 5.95 -12.88
C ASN A 218 -3.61 5.01 -11.78
N ALA A 219 -2.76 4.59 -10.84
CA ALA A 219 -3.18 3.76 -9.70
C ALA A 219 -4.25 4.48 -8.87
N LEU A 220 -3.99 5.72 -8.45
CA LEU A 220 -4.96 6.52 -7.70
C LEU A 220 -6.30 6.66 -8.44
N SER A 221 -6.28 6.79 -9.77
CA SER A 221 -7.51 6.92 -10.57
C SER A 221 -8.38 5.66 -10.55
N LEU A 222 -7.81 4.48 -10.33
CA LEU A 222 -8.52 3.22 -10.14
C LEU A 222 -9.04 3.07 -8.70
N GLU A 223 -8.27 3.58 -7.73
CA GLU A 223 -8.60 3.52 -6.30
C GLU A 223 -9.67 4.54 -5.87
N LEU A 224 -9.92 5.59 -6.65
CA LEU A 224 -10.93 6.60 -6.33
C LEU A 224 -12.34 6.03 -6.18
N GLU A 225 -12.63 4.88 -6.76
CA GLU A 225 -13.92 4.21 -6.64
C GLU A 225 -14.11 3.57 -5.26
N ASP A 226 -13.05 3.04 -4.67
CA ASP A 226 -13.05 2.40 -3.34
C ASP A 226 -12.84 3.40 -2.20
N ASN A 227 -12.27 4.55 -2.49
CA ASN A 227 -12.08 5.72 -1.62
C ASN A 227 -11.56 5.44 -0.20
N ASN A 228 -10.67 4.44 -0.07
CA ASN A 228 -10.19 3.92 1.21
C ASN A 228 -9.51 5.00 2.08
N TYR A 229 -8.74 5.91 1.48
CA TYR A 229 -8.09 6.99 2.24
C TYR A 229 -9.11 7.95 2.86
N GLU A 230 -10.12 8.34 2.13
CA GLU A 230 -11.15 9.25 2.62
C GLU A 230 -12.03 8.57 3.67
N THR A 231 -12.43 7.31 3.43
CA THR A 231 -13.16 6.52 4.41
C THR A 231 -12.42 6.43 5.75
N LEU A 232 -11.09 6.24 5.72
CA LEU A 232 -10.27 6.20 6.93
C LEU A 232 -10.16 7.56 7.61
N THR A 233 -10.14 8.65 6.83
CA THR A 233 -9.82 9.98 7.36
C THR A 233 -11.04 10.84 7.66
N GLU A 234 -12.16 10.69 6.97
CA GLU A 234 -13.37 11.51 7.15
C GLU A 234 -14.05 11.30 8.51
N GLY A 235 -14.03 10.07 9.04
CA GLY A 235 -14.59 9.75 10.35
C GLY A 235 -13.64 9.95 11.53
N ALA A 236 -12.37 10.24 11.28
CA ALA A 236 -11.34 10.26 12.32
C ALA A 236 -11.26 11.61 13.02
N VAL A 237 -11.24 11.58 14.37
CA VAL A 237 -11.02 12.78 15.21
C VAL A 237 -9.63 13.39 14.96
N ASP A 238 -8.61 12.54 14.85
CA ASP A 238 -7.25 12.93 14.41
C ASP A 238 -6.85 12.06 13.20
N LYS A 239 -6.92 12.65 12.01
CA LYS A 239 -6.54 12.00 10.74
C LYS A 239 -5.12 11.46 10.77
N TYR A 240 -4.19 12.20 11.39
CA TYR A 240 -2.80 11.77 11.49
C TYR A 240 -2.66 10.49 12.31
N ALA A 241 -3.29 10.42 13.46
CA ALA A 241 -3.27 9.24 14.31
C ALA A 241 -3.91 8.03 13.60
N ALA A 242 -5.06 8.22 12.98
CA ALA A 242 -5.74 7.15 12.24
C ALA A 242 -4.87 6.56 11.12
N VAL A 243 -4.24 7.41 10.30
CA VAL A 243 -3.37 6.95 9.20
C VAL A 243 -2.10 6.28 9.74
N ARG A 244 -1.48 6.83 10.80
CA ARG A 244 -0.31 6.22 11.44
C ARG A 244 -0.62 4.82 11.95
N ASP A 245 -1.70 4.67 12.69
CA ASP A 245 -2.06 3.42 13.35
C ASP A 245 -2.51 2.36 12.32
N ALA A 246 -3.29 2.75 11.32
CA ALA A 246 -3.65 1.89 10.20
C ALA A 246 -2.40 1.39 9.44
N TYR A 247 -1.46 2.29 9.14
CA TYR A 247 -0.22 1.94 8.47
C TYR A 247 0.60 0.92 9.26
N ILE A 248 0.78 1.14 10.57
CA ILE A 248 1.58 0.26 11.41
C ILE A 248 0.96 -1.13 11.52
N ARG A 249 -0.38 -1.22 11.72
CA ARG A 249 -1.09 -2.49 11.76
C ARG A 249 -0.99 -3.24 10.43
N TYR A 250 -1.20 -2.55 9.32
CA TYR A 250 -1.06 -3.12 7.99
C TYR A 250 0.35 -3.72 7.78
N ARG A 251 1.42 -2.95 8.10
CA ARG A 251 2.79 -3.45 7.94
C ARG A 251 3.16 -4.56 8.91
N ALA A 252 2.58 -4.58 10.12
CA ALA A 252 2.73 -5.70 11.05
C ALA A 252 2.08 -6.97 10.53
N LYS A 253 0.83 -6.87 10.01
CA LYS A 253 0.12 -7.98 9.35
C LYS A 253 0.95 -8.54 8.20
N LYS A 254 1.44 -7.70 7.30
CA LYS A 254 2.26 -8.12 6.15
C LYS A 254 3.56 -8.85 6.53
N VAL A 255 4.17 -8.52 7.65
CA VAL A 255 5.35 -9.25 8.16
C VAL A 255 4.95 -10.60 8.76
N ALA A 256 3.76 -10.71 9.38
CA ALA A 256 3.27 -11.96 9.96
C ALA A 256 2.88 -13.00 8.90
N GLU A 257 2.37 -12.57 7.74
CA GLU A 257 2.05 -13.39 6.57
C GLU A 257 3.31 -14.03 5.95
#